data_66f6bd08fd66c077841d950050e3260a
#
_entry.id   66f6bd08fd66c077841d950050e3260a
#
_cell.length_a   1.000
_cell.length_b   1.000
_cell.length_c   1.000
_cell.angle_alpha   90.00
_cell.angle_beta   90.00
_cell.angle_gamma   90.00
#
_symmetry.space_group_name_H-M   'P 1'
#
loop_
_entity.id
_entity.type
_entity.pdbx_description
1 polymer ?
#
loop_
_entity_poly.entity_id
_entity_poly.type
_entity_poly.pdbx_seq_one_letter_code
_entity_poly.pdbx_strand_id
1 'polypeptide(L)'
;MSRAVFIILILLIVVFSGIVVMFCNSESGLAENIASNVYSKNAENLGNYALQWGIKQITDGTIKQDTKKTFTNFKVLNGKIKKIDYDFDWNDQSGLTKIVADVEWTEGGKTYSHQSTAMIQMTTKTECTTIKHACMSKAGMQINNKPVITGTTQANTNFSFQDIFGITKEEMKAKANYRYTNPSNNFPPSKGLEGIIYVEGNVNLDYSSNPPQLRGILIATNGISLKGVRFDGIIYAFGAINIHPNCIINGGIIGQENFSIDGGNGTTKINYDIDILNDVFSTYLSSGGSSGGSSGGSSETKIISWKK
;
A
#
# COMPACT_ATOMS: atom_id res chain seq x y z
N MET A 1 -78.42 -11.86 -44.02
CA MET A 1 -77.18 -11.00 -43.94
C MET A 1 -76.72 -10.70 -45.34
N SER A 2 -76.51 -9.40 -45.63
CA SER A 2 -75.93 -8.98 -46.95
C SER A 2 -74.57 -9.55 -47.16
N ARG A 3 -74.22 -10.05 -48.39
CA ARG A 3 -72.86 -10.51 -48.74
C ARG A 3 -71.74 -9.51 -48.37
N ALA A 4 -72.07 -8.22 -48.43
CA ALA A 4 -71.17 -7.14 -48.05
C ALA A 4 -70.80 -7.16 -46.54
N VAL A 5 -71.77 -7.45 -45.67
CA VAL A 5 -71.51 -7.53 -44.21
C VAL A 5 -70.60 -8.70 -43.88
N PHE A 6 -70.76 -9.83 -44.59
CA PHE A 6 -69.90 -11.01 -44.39
C PHE A 6 -68.46 -10.76 -44.85
N ILE A 7 -68.27 -10.06 -45.96
CA ILE A 7 -66.90 -9.67 -46.46
C ILE A 7 -66.20 -8.68 -45.48
N ILE A 8 -66.95 -7.72 -44.96
CA ILE A 8 -66.43 -6.76 -43.98
C ILE A 8 -66.01 -7.49 -42.69
N LEU A 9 -66.79 -8.46 -42.23
CA LEU A 9 -66.48 -9.23 -41.04
C LEU A 9 -65.22 -10.07 -41.22
N ILE A 10 -65.06 -10.71 -42.38
CA ILE A 10 -63.79 -11.45 -42.68
C ILE A 10 -62.56 -10.53 -42.74
N LEU A 11 -62.72 -9.36 -43.39
CA LEU A 11 -61.63 -8.37 -43.44
C LEU A 11 -61.24 -7.86 -42.03
N LEU A 12 -62.20 -7.60 -41.17
CA LEU A 12 -61.99 -7.23 -39.77
C LEU A 12 -61.22 -8.33 -39.00
N ILE A 13 -61.62 -9.60 -39.15
CA ILE A 13 -60.95 -10.72 -38.50
C ILE A 13 -59.48 -10.84 -38.97
N VAL A 14 -59.22 -10.69 -40.26
CA VAL A 14 -57.87 -10.75 -40.82
C VAL A 14 -56.99 -9.61 -40.29
N VAL A 15 -57.55 -8.37 -40.26
CA VAL A 15 -56.83 -7.21 -39.72
C VAL A 15 -56.53 -7.37 -38.23
N PHE A 16 -57.55 -7.79 -37.43
CA PHE A 16 -57.33 -8.03 -36.00
C PHE A 16 -56.32 -9.15 -35.74
N SER A 17 -56.39 -10.25 -36.49
CA SER A 17 -55.42 -11.33 -36.40
C SER A 17 -54.00 -10.85 -36.72
N GLY A 18 -53.83 -10.01 -37.74
CA GLY A 18 -52.55 -9.39 -38.10
C GLY A 18 -52.01 -8.49 -36.98
N ILE A 19 -52.85 -7.69 -36.36
CA ILE A 19 -52.49 -6.84 -35.23
C ILE A 19 -52.05 -7.68 -34.02
N VAL A 20 -52.81 -8.71 -33.67
CA VAL A 20 -52.48 -9.62 -32.56
C VAL A 20 -51.13 -10.30 -32.79
N VAL A 21 -50.88 -10.80 -34.01
CA VAL A 21 -49.60 -11.42 -34.34
C VAL A 21 -48.46 -10.40 -34.25
N MET A 22 -48.66 -9.15 -34.69
CA MET A 22 -47.66 -8.09 -34.55
C MET A 22 -47.36 -7.78 -33.07
N PHE A 23 -48.36 -7.70 -32.21
CA PHE A 23 -48.21 -7.48 -30.78
C PHE A 23 -47.46 -8.64 -30.14
N CYS A 24 -47.83 -9.88 -30.39
CA CYS A 24 -47.13 -11.06 -29.85
C CYS A 24 -45.67 -11.14 -30.29
N ASN A 25 -45.35 -10.80 -31.53
CA ASN A 25 -43.98 -10.76 -32.04
C ASN A 25 -43.18 -9.60 -31.40
N SER A 26 -43.82 -8.46 -31.19
CA SER A 26 -43.22 -7.32 -30.50
C SER A 26 -42.87 -7.62 -29.03
N GLU A 27 -43.82 -8.24 -28.30
CA GLU A 27 -43.61 -8.64 -26.91
C GLU A 27 -42.52 -9.72 -26.78
N SER A 28 -42.51 -10.72 -27.69
CA SER A 28 -41.48 -11.74 -27.68
C SER A 28 -40.08 -11.15 -27.97
N GLY A 29 -39.99 -10.21 -28.89
CA GLY A 29 -38.74 -9.48 -29.18
C GLY A 29 -38.30 -8.62 -28.00
N LEU A 30 -39.22 -7.97 -27.30
CA LEU A 30 -38.90 -7.20 -26.10
C LEU A 30 -38.38 -8.10 -24.96
N ALA A 31 -39.08 -9.22 -24.71
CA ALA A 31 -38.70 -10.19 -23.71
C ALA A 31 -37.32 -10.79 -24.00
N GLU A 32 -37.02 -11.11 -25.25
CA GLU A 32 -35.70 -11.63 -25.67
C GLU A 32 -34.60 -10.58 -25.49
N ASN A 33 -34.87 -9.30 -25.80
CA ASN A 33 -33.91 -8.21 -25.59
C ASN A 33 -33.66 -7.97 -24.10
N ILE A 34 -34.68 -8.01 -23.26
CA ILE A 34 -34.55 -7.89 -21.81
C ILE A 34 -33.70 -9.06 -21.26
N ALA A 35 -34.01 -10.29 -21.65
CA ALA A 35 -33.27 -11.47 -21.22
C ALA A 35 -31.83 -11.40 -21.66
N SER A 36 -31.54 -11.01 -22.90
CA SER A 36 -30.19 -10.83 -23.42
C SER A 36 -29.40 -9.78 -22.63
N ASN A 37 -30.02 -8.65 -22.29
CA ASN A 37 -29.40 -7.62 -21.48
C ASN A 37 -29.09 -8.11 -20.06
N VAL A 38 -30.00 -8.85 -19.44
CA VAL A 38 -29.80 -9.43 -18.10
C VAL A 38 -28.64 -10.44 -18.13
N TYR A 39 -28.57 -11.31 -19.14
CA TYR A 39 -27.54 -12.32 -19.23
C TYR A 39 -26.16 -11.71 -19.55
N SER A 40 -26.13 -10.69 -20.40
CA SER A 40 -24.92 -9.90 -20.64
C SER A 40 -24.41 -9.22 -19.38
N LYS A 41 -25.35 -8.68 -18.56
CA LYS A 41 -25.02 -8.06 -17.27
C LYS A 41 -24.52 -9.08 -16.25
N ASN A 42 -25.05 -10.29 -16.25
CA ASN A 42 -24.58 -11.38 -15.40
C ASN A 42 -23.15 -11.81 -15.79
N ALA A 43 -22.83 -11.85 -17.09
CA ALA A 43 -21.47 -12.09 -17.55
C ALA A 43 -20.50 -10.97 -17.08
N GLU A 44 -20.90 -9.70 -17.18
CA GLU A 44 -20.11 -8.57 -16.67
C GLU A 44 -19.87 -8.68 -15.15
N ASN A 45 -20.93 -8.98 -14.38
CA ASN A 45 -20.82 -9.15 -12.94
C ASN A 45 -19.90 -10.31 -12.56
N LEU A 46 -19.95 -11.41 -13.32
CA LEU A 46 -19.03 -12.54 -13.14
C LEU A 46 -17.59 -12.15 -13.45
N GLY A 47 -17.35 -11.32 -14.48
CA GLY A 47 -16.04 -10.78 -14.79
C GLY A 47 -15.48 -9.92 -13.65
N ASN A 48 -16.30 -9.06 -13.07
CA ASN A 48 -15.93 -8.26 -11.92
C ASN A 48 -15.62 -9.11 -10.68
N TYR A 49 -16.42 -10.15 -10.43
CA TYR A 49 -16.13 -11.12 -9.37
C TYR A 49 -14.78 -11.84 -9.60
N ALA A 50 -14.52 -12.28 -10.82
CA ALA A 50 -13.27 -12.95 -11.18
C ALA A 50 -12.05 -12.05 -10.96
N LEU A 51 -12.15 -10.74 -11.28
CA LEU A 51 -11.10 -9.77 -10.99
C LEU A 51 -10.88 -9.58 -9.49
N GLN A 52 -11.95 -9.41 -8.70
CA GLN A 52 -11.83 -9.26 -7.24
C GLN A 52 -11.18 -10.50 -6.62
N TRP A 53 -11.58 -11.69 -7.06
CA TRP A 53 -10.96 -12.93 -6.62
C TRP A 53 -9.49 -12.99 -7.04
N GLY A 54 -9.14 -12.60 -8.27
CA GLY A 54 -7.78 -12.51 -8.76
C GLY A 54 -6.91 -11.56 -7.93
N ILE A 55 -7.41 -10.37 -7.62
CA ILE A 55 -6.73 -9.40 -6.75
C ILE A 55 -6.47 -10.00 -5.37
N LYS A 56 -7.48 -10.67 -4.80
CA LYS A 56 -7.35 -11.34 -3.50
C LYS A 56 -6.24 -12.40 -3.51
N GLN A 57 -6.11 -13.21 -4.57
CA GLN A 57 -5.05 -14.22 -4.66
C GLN A 57 -3.64 -13.60 -4.62
N ILE A 58 -3.47 -12.41 -5.19
CA ILE A 58 -2.21 -11.67 -5.10
C ILE A 58 -2.02 -11.13 -3.68
N THR A 59 -3.03 -10.47 -3.12
CA THR A 59 -2.96 -9.88 -1.77
C THR A 59 -2.69 -10.94 -0.69
N ASP A 60 -3.29 -12.12 -0.82
CA ASP A 60 -3.07 -13.25 0.11
C ASP A 60 -1.71 -13.97 -0.13
N GLY A 61 -0.91 -13.49 -1.08
CA GLY A 61 0.40 -14.08 -1.42
C GLY A 61 0.33 -15.46 -2.07
N THR A 62 -0.85 -15.92 -2.48
CA THR A 62 -1.05 -17.20 -3.18
C THR A 62 -0.44 -17.19 -4.57
N ILE A 63 -0.42 -16.01 -5.21
CA ILE A 63 0.23 -15.75 -6.49
C ILE A 63 1.36 -14.77 -6.24
N LYS A 64 2.57 -15.19 -6.57
CA LYS A 64 3.79 -14.38 -6.48
C LYS A 64 4.24 -13.96 -7.87
N GLN A 65 4.98 -12.86 -7.95
CA GLN A 65 5.48 -12.25 -9.18
C GLN A 65 6.26 -13.23 -10.09
N ASP A 66 6.95 -14.20 -9.50
CA ASP A 66 7.75 -15.19 -10.22
C ASP A 66 6.94 -16.36 -10.81
N THR A 67 5.65 -16.43 -10.51
CA THR A 67 4.80 -17.53 -10.97
C THR A 67 3.68 -17.00 -11.84
N LYS A 68 3.87 -17.01 -13.18
CA LYS A 68 2.74 -16.87 -14.12
C LYS A 68 1.75 -18.01 -13.86
N LYS A 69 0.76 -17.76 -13.03
CA LYS A 69 -0.36 -18.70 -12.82
C LYS A 69 -1.57 -18.21 -13.58
N THR A 70 -2.00 -19.03 -14.51
CA THR A 70 -3.29 -18.87 -15.18
C THR A 70 -4.29 -19.77 -14.49
N PHE A 71 -5.38 -19.23 -13.96
CA PHE A 71 -6.51 -20.02 -13.47
C PHE A 71 -7.47 -20.27 -14.62
N THR A 72 -7.85 -21.52 -14.82
CA THR A 72 -8.72 -21.92 -15.93
C THR A 72 -9.90 -22.75 -15.43
N ASN A 73 -11.04 -22.58 -16.10
CA ASN A 73 -12.22 -23.45 -15.97
C ASN A 73 -12.87 -23.52 -14.60
N PHE A 74 -12.97 -22.40 -13.90
CA PHE A 74 -13.67 -22.32 -12.62
C PHE A 74 -15.18 -22.07 -12.85
N LYS A 75 -16.04 -22.98 -12.41
CA LYS A 75 -17.49 -22.88 -12.59
C LYS A 75 -18.13 -22.15 -11.39
N VAL A 76 -18.95 -21.14 -11.67
CA VAL A 76 -19.70 -20.36 -10.67
C VAL A 76 -21.15 -20.28 -11.11
N LEU A 77 -22.05 -21.03 -10.48
CA LEU A 77 -23.49 -21.12 -10.86
C LEU A 77 -23.64 -21.46 -12.36
N ASN A 78 -24.37 -20.60 -13.11
CA ASN A 78 -24.56 -20.71 -14.55
C ASN A 78 -23.41 -20.09 -15.36
N GLY A 79 -22.41 -19.54 -14.67
CA GLY A 79 -21.25 -18.92 -15.27
C GLY A 79 -20.00 -19.77 -15.17
N LYS A 80 -19.01 -19.42 -15.97
CA LYS A 80 -17.71 -20.05 -16.02
C LYS A 80 -16.62 -18.98 -16.15
N ILE A 81 -15.68 -18.98 -15.23
CA ILE A 81 -14.45 -18.22 -15.37
C ILE A 81 -13.52 -19.08 -16.25
N LYS A 82 -13.31 -18.67 -17.50
CA LYS A 82 -12.49 -19.40 -18.46
C LYS A 82 -11.03 -19.28 -18.11
N LYS A 83 -10.60 -18.05 -17.76
CA LYS A 83 -9.20 -17.74 -17.56
C LYS A 83 -9.07 -16.48 -16.70
N ILE A 84 -8.09 -16.47 -15.83
CA ILE A 84 -7.58 -15.26 -15.18
C ILE A 84 -6.08 -15.23 -15.43
N ASP A 85 -5.62 -14.23 -16.14
CA ASP A 85 -4.23 -14.00 -16.47
C ASP A 85 -3.67 -12.86 -15.62
N TYR A 86 -2.42 -13.02 -15.23
CA TYR A 86 -1.65 -12.03 -14.50
C TYR A 86 -0.43 -11.65 -15.32
N ASP A 87 -0.29 -10.37 -15.57
CA ASP A 87 0.87 -9.80 -16.26
C ASP A 87 1.54 -8.83 -15.29
N PHE A 88 2.59 -9.35 -14.62
CA PHE A 88 3.38 -8.61 -13.68
C PHE A 88 4.35 -7.68 -14.44
N ASP A 89 4.68 -6.54 -13.81
CA ASP A 89 5.54 -5.51 -14.40
C ASP A 89 5.03 -5.02 -15.75
N TRP A 90 3.71 -4.81 -15.84
CA TRP A 90 3.02 -4.32 -17.03
C TRP A 90 3.68 -3.05 -17.58
N ASN A 91 4.02 -3.05 -18.88
CA ASN A 91 4.77 -1.97 -19.54
C ASN A 91 6.13 -1.67 -18.88
N ASP A 92 6.84 -2.69 -18.41
CA ASP A 92 8.15 -2.56 -17.74
C ASP A 92 8.12 -1.65 -16.50
N GLN A 93 6.94 -1.43 -15.91
CA GLN A 93 6.77 -0.69 -14.66
C GLN A 93 6.74 -1.65 -13.47
N SER A 94 7.81 -1.61 -12.68
CA SER A 94 7.94 -2.44 -11.48
C SER A 94 6.75 -2.26 -10.52
N GLY A 95 6.16 -3.37 -10.11
CA GLY A 95 5.03 -3.41 -9.20
C GLY A 95 3.66 -3.11 -9.85
N LEU A 96 3.60 -2.79 -11.14
CA LEU A 96 2.34 -2.65 -11.85
C LEU A 96 1.90 -4.00 -12.42
N THR A 97 0.75 -4.50 -11.99
CA THR A 97 0.20 -5.78 -12.46
C THR A 97 -1.12 -5.57 -13.18
N LYS A 98 -1.23 -6.11 -14.39
CA LYS A 98 -2.47 -6.19 -15.13
C LYS A 98 -3.11 -7.55 -14.91
N ILE A 99 -4.38 -7.56 -14.57
CA ILE A 99 -5.19 -8.76 -14.40
C ILE A 99 -6.28 -8.75 -15.47
N VAL A 100 -6.39 -9.84 -16.20
CA VAL A 100 -7.43 -10.02 -17.24
C VAL A 100 -8.24 -11.25 -16.89
N ALA A 101 -9.56 -11.10 -16.79
CA ALA A 101 -10.50 -12.18 -16.55
C ALA A 101 -11.42 -12.38 -17.75
N ASP A 102 -11.41 -13.57 -18.33
CA ASP A 102 -12.31 -14.01 -19.40
C ASP A 102 -13.38 -14.91 -18.78
N VAL A 103 -14.63 -14.55 -18.97
CA VAL A 103 -15.78 -15.27 -18.40
C VAL A 103 -16.85 -15.56 -19.43
N GLU A 104 -17.66 -16.57 -19.15
CA GLU A 104 -18.85 -16.92 -19.92
C GLU A 104 -20.02 -17.13 -18.99
N TRP A 105 -21.19 -16.69 -19.44
CA TRP A 105 -22.48 -16.96 -18.81
C TRP A 105 -23.38 -17.68 -19.80
N THR A 106 -23.88 -18.85 -19.44
CA THR A 106 -24.74 -19.65 -20.32
C THR A 106 -26.12 -19.82 -19.71
N GLU A 107 -27.13 -19.34 -20.40
CA GLU A 107 -28.52 -19.46 -19.99
C GLU A 107 -29.44 -19.42 -21.22
N GLY A 108 -30.52 -20.19 -21.18
CA GLY A 108 -31.48 -20.29 -22.30
C GLY A 108 -30.86 -20.82 -23.61
N GLY A 109 -29.76 -21.63 -23.52
CA GLY A 109 -29.07 -22.15 -24.68
C GLY A 109 -28.15 -21.13 -25.39
N LYS A 110 -28.06 -19.90 -24.89
CA LYS A 110 -27.16 -18.85 -25.38
C LYS A 110 -25.99 -18.66 -24.43
N THR A 111 -24.82 -18.35 -24.98
CA THR A 111 -23.60 -18.07 -24.21
C THR A 111 -23.18 -16.62 -24.43
N TYR A 112 -22.96 -15.91 -23.35
CA TYR A 112 -22.52 -14.52 -23.29
C TYR A 112 -21.09 -14.49 -22.74
N SER A 113 -20.15 -13.98 -23.52
CA SER A 113 -18.76 -13.84 -23.11
C SER A 113 -18.47 -12.41 -22.69
N HIS A 114 -17.66 -12.24 -21.66
CA HIS A 114 -17.22 -10.94 -21.20
C HIS A 114 -15.75 -11.00 -20.76
N GLN A 115 -15.01 -9.92 -21.03
CA GLN A 115 -13.63 -9.74 -20.57
C GLN A 115 -13.56 -8.51 -19.67
N SER A 116 -13.08 -8.69 -18.45
CA SER A 116 -12.81 -7.60 -17.52
C SER A 116 -11.32 -7.45 -17.29
N THR A 117 -10.85 -6.22 -17.11
CA THR A 117 -9.44 -5.91 -16.87
C THR A 117 -9.29 -4.98 -15.67
N ALA A 118 -8.35 -5.28 -14.79
CA ALA A 118 -7.94 -4.40 -13.70
C ALA A 118 -6.42 -4.15 -13.77
N MET A 119 -6.00 -2.95 -13.44
CA MET A 119 -4.61 -2.62 -13.17
C MET A 119 -4.46 -2.32 -11.70
N ILE A 120 -3.53 -2.99 -11.05
CA ILE A 120 -3.22 -2.82 -9.65
C ILE A 120 -1.75 -2.47 -9.49
N GLN A 121 -1.46 -1.61 -8.56
CA GLN A 121 -0.10 -1.34 -8.12
C GLN A 121 0.11 -2.04 -6.79
N MET A 122 1.10 -2.92 -6.75
CA MET A 122 1.57 -3.54 -5.53
C MET A 122 2.71 -2.70 -4.97
N THR A 123 2.48 -2.09 -3.85
CA THR A 123 3.53 -1.50 -3.03
C THR A 123 3.83 -2.49 -1.92
N THR A 124 5.02 -3.06 -1.94
CA THR A 124 5.52 -3.81 -0.79
C THR A 124 5.76 -2.79 0.32
N LYS A 125 4.86 -2.71 1.28
CA LYS A 125 5.18 -2.03 2.54
C LYS A 125 6.24 -2.87 3.24
N THR A 126 7.45 -2.37 3.27
CA THR A 126 8.48 -2.96 4.12
C THR A 126 8.11 -2.61 5.55
N GLU A 127 7.57 -3.59 6.29
CA GLU A 127 7.28 -3.39 7.70
C GLU A 127 8.57 -3.30 8.50
N CYS A 128 8.63 -2.33 9.40
CA CYS A 128 9.71 -2.17 10.35
C CYS A 128 9.61 -3.21 11.46
N THR A 129 10.04 -4.45 11.18
CA THR A 129 10.01 -5.55 12.17
C THR A 129 11.19 -5.52 13.13
N THR A 130 12.21 -4.72 12.83
CA THR A 130 13.49 -4.68 13.56
C THR A 130 13.48 -3.69 14.73
N ILE A 131 12.72 -2.60 14.65
CA ILE A 131 12.61 -1.61 15.73
C ILE A 131 11.36 -1.93 16.55
N LYS A 132 11.56 -2.54 17.71
CA LYS A 132 10.48 -2.97 18.62
C LYS A 132 10.33 -2.11 19.87
N HIS A 133 11.18 -1.12 20.01
CA HIS A 133 11.29 -0.30 21.22
C HIS A 133 11.38 1.18 20.85
N ALA A 134 10.86 2.04 21.72
CA ALA A 134 10.98 3.50 21.57
C ALA A 134 12.46 3.96 21.57
N CYS A 135 13.26 3.32 22.41
CA CYS A 135 14.69 3.58 22.50
C CYS A 135 15.45 2.26 22.58
N MET A 136 16.49 2.14 21.76
CA MET A 136 17.42 0.99 21.73
C MET A 136 18.82 1.49 21.87
N SER A 137 19.63 0.84 22.72
CA SER A 137 21.06 1.15 22.88
C SER A 137 21.88 -0.13 22.92
N LYS A 138 23.01 -0.12 22.21
CA LYS A 138 23.98 -1.21 22.27
C LYS A 138 24.80 -1.18 23.57
N ALA A 139 24.97 0.00 24.13
CA ALA A 139 25.59 0.23 25.41
C ALA A 139 24.57 0.61 26.49
N GLY A 140 24.97 1.33 27.51
CA GLY A 140 24.09 1.75 28.61
C GLY A 140 23.09 2.83 28.22
N MET A 141 21.98 2.91 28.96
CA MET A 141 20.99 3.97 28.83
C MET A 141 20.76 4.65 30.19
N GLN A 142 20.79 5.97 30.21
CA GLN A 142 20.49 6.79 31.37
C GLN A 142 19.23 7.61 31.13
N ILE A 143 18.25 7.50 32.01
CA ILE A 143 16.97 8.22 31.88
C ILE A 143 16.82 9.08 33.14
N ASN A 144 16.84 10.39 32.96
CA ASN A 144 16.81 11.39 34.06
C ASN A 144 15.57 12.27 33.90
N ASN A 145 15.15 12.91 35.00
CA ASN A 145 14.12 13.95 35.03
C ASN A 145 12.79 13.55 34.38
N LYS A 146 12.38 12.28 34.52
CA LYS A 146 11.06 11.73 34.16
C LYS A 146 10.56 12.11 32.75
N PRO A 147 11.20 11.68 31.67
CA PRO A 147 10.62 11.81 30.34
C PRO A 147 9.32 11.00 30.24
N VAL A 148 8.44 11.39 29.33
CA VAL A 148 7.27 10.59 28.96
C VAL A 148 7.68 9.68 27.81
N ILE A 149 7.84 8.38 28.08
CA ILE A 149 8.19 7.39 27.06
C ILE A 149 7.01 6.43 26.89
N THR A 150 6.42 6.43 25.70
CA THR A 150 5.38 5.46 25.31
C THR A 150 6.04 4.32 24.56
N GLY A 151 5.84 3.08 25.01
CA GLY A 151 6.56 1.91 24.53
C GLY A 151 7.67 1.51 25.49
N THR A 152 8.48 0.53 25.06
CA THR A 152 9.57 -0.02 25.85
C THR A 152 10.91 0.59 25.49
N THR A 153 11.87 0.50 26.43
CA THR A 153 13.27 0.87 26.20
C THR A 153 14.15 -0.37 26.38
N GLN A 154 15.19 -0.50 25.56
CA GLN A 154 16.11 -1.62 25.65
C GLN A 154 17.57 -1.15 25.58
N ALA A 155 18.33 -1.47 26.60
CA ALA A 155 19.77 -1.23 26.67
C ALA A 155 20.56 -2.54 26.53
N ASN A 156 21.85 -2.44 26.24
CA ASN A 156 22.76 -3.59 26.10
C ASN A 156 22.31 -4.62 25.06
N THR A 157 21.75 -4.15 23.94
CA THR A 157 21.23 -4.99 22.87
C THR A 157 22.25 -5.11 21.75
N ASN A 158 22.53 -6.33 21.33
CA ASN A 158 23.41 -6.56 20.19
C ASN A 158 22.62 -6.43 18.87
N PHE A 159 22.94 -5.43 18.08
CA PHE A 159 22.41 -5.21 16.74
C PHE A 159 23.46 -4.53 15.87
N SER A 160 23.41 -4.76 14.57
CA SER A 160 24.19 -4.01 13.58
C SER A 160 23.30 -3.00 12.84
N PHE A 161 23.93 -2.07 12.14
CA PHE A 161 23.20 -1.15 11.25
C PHE A 161 22.40 -1.90 10.20
N GLN A 162 22.99 -2.95 9.63
CA GLN A 162 22.32 -3.77 8.61
C GLN A 162 21.17 -4.60 9.18
N ASP A 163 21.24 -5.03 10.44
CA ASP A 163 20.11 -5.72 11.09
C ASP A 163 18.90 -4.79 11.24
N ILE A 164 19.12 -3.49 11.45
CA ILE A 164 18.05 -2.50 11.60
C ILE A 164 17.45 -2.10 10.25
N PHE A 165 18.29 -1.78 9.27
CA PHE A 165 17.84 -1.15 8.02
C PHE A 165 17.81 -2.09 6.81
N GLY A 166 18.35 -3.31 6.93
CA GLY A 166 18.44 -4.27 5.82
C GLY A 166 19.46 -3.90 4.73
N ILE A 167 20.11 -2.75 4.85
CA ILE A 167 21.09 -2.22 3.88
C ILE A 167 22.36 -1.79 4.59
N THR A 168 23.45 -1.68 3.84
CA THR A 168 24.74 -1.21 4.36
C THR A 168 24.73 0.30 4.62
N LYS A 169 25.71 0.78 5.39
CA LYS A 169 25.93 2.21 5.65
C LYS A 169 26.19 2.99 4.36
N GLU A 170 26.94 2.43 3.45
CA GLU A 170 27.28 3.00 2.14
C GLU A 170 26.04 3.12 1.24
N GLU A 171 25.21 2.09 1.21
CA GLU A 171 23.94 2.13 0.48
C GLU A 171 22.98 3.16 1.07
N MET A 172 22.88 3.26 2.40
CA MET A 172 22.08 4.29 3.06
C MET A 172 22.59 5.69 2.73
N LYS A 173 23.92 5.90 2.76
CA LYS A 173 24.53 7.17 2.36
C LYS A 173 24.22 7.49 0.89
N ALA A 174 24.25 6.49 -0.01
CA ALA A 174 23.89 6.67 -1.41
C ALA A 174 22.43 7.07 -1.61
N LYS A 175 21.51 6.53 -0.82
CA LYS A 175 20.06 6.83 -0.84
C LYS A 175 19.69 8.15 -0.17
N ALA A 176 20.59 8.76 0.61
CA ALA A 176 20.28 9.95 1.41
C ALA A 176 19.87 11.14 0.55
N ASN A 177 18.70 11.73 0.87
CA ASN A 177 18.19 12.95 0.28
C ASN A 177 19.05 14.16 0.65
N TYR A 178 19.56 14.14 1.87
CA TYR A 178 20.41 15.21 2.41
C TYR A 178 21.68 14.62 3.02
N ARG A 179 22.84 15.15 2.59
CA ARG A 179 24.15 14.71 3.10
C ARG A 179 24.90 15.91 3.64
N TYR A 180 25.40 15.76 4.86
CA TYR A 180 26.18 16.79 5.54
C TYR A 180 27.47 16.19 6.07
N THR A 181 28.55 16.96 6.02
CA THR A 181 29.82 16.58 6.60
C THR A 181 30.20 17.62 7.67
N ASN A 182 30.31 17.19 8.91
CA ASN A 182 30.59 18.04 10.08
C ASN A 182 29.81 19.35 10.07
N PRO A 183 28.46 19.29 10.03
CA PRO A 183 27.66 20.49 9.94
C PRO A 183 27.82 21.34 11.22
N SER A 184 27.66 22.65 11.05
CA SER A 184 27.57 23.57 12.18
C SER A 184 26.29 23.28 12.98
N ASN A 185 26.20 23.81 14.20
CA ASN A 185 25.01 23.69 15.04
C ASN A 185 23.75 24.17 14.31
N ASN A 186 22.63 23.54 14.61
CA ASN A 186 21.29 23.89 14.04
C ASN A 186 21.19 23.74 12.52
N PHE A 187 21.79 22.70 11.97
CA PHE A 187 21.35 22.22 10.66
C PHE A 187 20.18 21.21 10.89
N PRO A 188 19.20 21.10 10.07
CA PRO A 188 18.95 21.81 8.83
C PRO A 188 18.48 23.22 9.04
N PRO A 189 18.64 24.07 8.01
CA PRO A 189 18.14 25.43 8.08
C PRO A 189 16.62 25.41 8.25
N SER A 190 16.09 26.39 8.91
CA SER A 190 14.74 26.72 9.43
C SER A 190 13.46 26.11 8.79
N LYS A 191 13.54 25.28 7.78
CA LYS A 191 12.43 24.54 7.18
C LYS A 191 12.52 23.07 7.55
N GLY A 192 11.39 22.44 7.88
CA GLY A 192 11.32 21.01 8.14
C GLY A 192 11.93 20.22 6.99
N LEU A 193 12.79 19.23 7.31
CA LEU A 193 13.31 18.27 6.33
C LEU A 193 12.52 17.00 6.38
N GLU A 194 12.27 16.45 5.20
CA GLU A 194 11.62 15.16 5.03
C GLU A 194 12.49 14.26 4.16
N GLY A 195 12.84 13.08 4.65
CA GLY A 195 13.67 12.14 3.91
C GLY A 195 14.76 11.47 4.74
N ILE A 196 15.74 10.89 4.05
CA ILE A 196 16.95 10.35 4.66
C ILE A 196 17.97 11.48 4.81
N ILE A 197 18.30 11.79 6.06
CA ILE A 197 19.31 12.81 6.44
C ILE A 197 20.53 12.04 6.94
N TYR A 198 21.60 12.06 6.17
CA TYR A 198 22.85 11.38 6.51
C TYR A 198 23.93 12.39 6.86
N VAL A 199 24.49 12.26 8.06
CA VAL A 199 25.47 13.19 8.61
C VAL A 199 26.77 12.45 8.91
N GLU A 200 27.84 12.84 8.23
CA GLU A 200 29.20 12.44 8.59
C GLU A 200 29.70 13.40 9.68
N GLY A 201 29.75 12.92 10.92
CA GLY A 201 30.11 13.69 12.09
C GLY A 201 29.01 13.69 13.15
N ASN A 202 29.06 14.71 14.00
CA ASN A 202 28.08 14.93 15.06
C ASN A 202 26.87 15.72 14.54
N VAL A 203 25.72 15.41 15.10
CA VAL A 203 24.48 16.18 14.95
C VAL A 203 24.22 16.94 16.24
N ASN A 204 24.10 18.25 16.17
CA ASN A 204 23.70 19.09 17.28
C ASN A 204 22.55 19.99 16.85
N LEU A 205 21.32 19.67 17.33
CA LEU A 205 20.10 20.43 17.07
C LEU A 205 19.61 21.03 18.37
N ASP A 206 19.64 22.35 18.48
CA ASP A 206 19.10 23.12 19.60
C ASP A 206 18.09 24.15 19.08
N TYR A 207 16.80 23.83 19.21
CA TYR A 207 15.69 24.71 18.85
C TYR A 207 14.96 25.16 20.13
N SER A 208 15.38 26.26 20.70
CA SER A 208 14.79 26.79 21.94
C SER A 208 13.40 27.42 21.72
N SER A 209 13.04 27.78 20.49
CA SER A 209 11.75 28.35 20.15
C SER A 209 11.31 27.92 18.74
N ASN A 210 10.05 27.45 18.62
CA ASN A 210 9.39 27.06 17.38
C ASN A 210 10.19 26.02 16.55
N PRO A 211 10.35 24.78 17.05
CA PRO A 211 11.14 23.74 16.38
C PRO A 211 10.50 23.40 15.03
N PRO A 212 11.30 23.23 13.97
CA PRO A 212 10.82 22.70 12.72
C PRO A 212 10.37 21.24 12.92
N GLN A 213 9.32 20.84 12.20
CA GLN A 213 8.93 19.44 12.10
C GLN A 213 9.91 18.74 11.17
N LEU A 214 10.62 17.75 11.65
CA LEU A 214 11.51 16.89 10.88
C LEU A 214 10.84 15.53 10.71
N ARG A 215 10.98 14.90 9.54
CA ARG A 215 10.41 13.57 9.28
C ARG A 215 11.36 12.71 8.47
N GLY A 216 11.44 11.42 8.78
CA GLY A 216 12.19 10.47 8.00
C GLY A 216 13.23 9.70 8.80
N ILE A 217 14.44 9.57 8.27
CA ILE A 217 15.55 8.83 8.90
C ILE A 217 16.74 9.78 9.09
N LEU A 218 17.10 10.02 10.34
CA LEU A 218 18.27 10.81 10.70
C LEU A 218 19.38 9.87 11.13
N ILE A 219 20.52 9.91 10.42
CA ILE A 219 21.70 9.09 10.70
C ILE A 219 22.90 9.99 10.97
N ALA A 220 23.58 9.77 12.08
CA ALA A 220 24.85 10.39 12.39
C ALA A 220 25.97 9.33 12.51
N THR A 221 27.10 9.56 11.86
CA THR A 221 28.26 8.65 11.98
C THR A 221 29.00 8.79 13.32
N ASN A 222 28.72 9.84 14.06
CA ASN A 222 29.18 10.06 15.43
C ASN A 222 27.95 10.25 16.35
N GLY A 223 28.00 11.16 17.31
CA GLY A 223 26.96 11.40 18.28
C GLY A 223 25.83 12.31 17.79
N ILE A 224 24.72 12.24 18.50
CA ILE A 224 23.55 13.09 18.31
C ILE A 224 23.21 13.79 19.62
N SER A 225 23.01 15.11 19.56
CA SER A 225 22.50 15.92 20.66
C SER A 225 21.27 16.69 20.19
N LEU A 226 20.12 16.47 20.82
CA LEU A 226 18.85 17.07 20.45
C LEU A 226 18.26 17.85 21.61
N LYS A 227 17.84 19.08 21.36
CA LYS A 227 17.12 19.92 22.32
C LYS A 227 16.00 20.70 21.62
N GLY A 228 14.78 20.63 22.16
CA GLY A 228 13.62 21.32 21.57
C GLY A 228 13.30 20.84 20.15
N VAL A 229 13.51 19.57 19.82
CA VAL A 229 13.33 19.01 18.48
C VAL A 229 11.99 18.29 18.38
N ARG A 230 11.31 18.44 17.23
CA ARG A 230 10.17 17.59 16.83
C ARG A 230 10.57 16.71 15.68
N PHE A 231 10.49 15.39 15.85
CA PHE A 231 10.93 14.43 14.86
C PHE A 231 9.95 13.26 14.74
N ASP A 232 9.54 12.95 13.51
CA ASP A 232 8.73 11.78 13.20
C ASP A 232 9.54 10.79 12.36
N GLY A 233 9.87 9.62 12.91
CA GLY A 233 10.63 8.59 12.21
C GLY A 233 11.72 7.93 13.02
N ILE A 234 12.90 7.73 12.41
CA ILE A 234 13.99 6.96 12.97
C ILE A 234 15.23 7.84 13.16
N ILE A 235 15.75 7.84 14.36
CA ILE A 235 17.01 8.50 14.71
C ILE A 235 18.03 7.40 15.00
N TYR A 236 19.15 7.41 14.28
CA TYR A 236 20.22 6.44 14.45
C TYR A 236 21.59 7.14 14.61
N ALA A 237 22.33 6.78 15.65
CA ALA A 237 23.69 7.25 15.85
C ALA A 237 24.67 6.09 16.02
N PHE A 238 25.84 6.21 15.37
CA PHE A 238 26.96 5.31 15.62
C PHE A 238 27.73 5.66 16.91
N GLY A 239 27.58 6.89 17.40
CA GLY A 239 28.10 7.35 18.68
C GLY A 239 27.02 7.55 19.73
N ALA A 240 27.33 8.35 20.76
CA ALA A 240 26.44 8.63 21.87
C ALA A 240 25.22 9.48 21.45
N ILE A 241 24.07 9.24 22.08
CA ILE A 241 22.87 10.03 21.90
C ILE A 241 22.53 10.78 23.20
N ASN A 242 22.34 12.09 23.10
CA ASN A 242 21.90 12.94 24.19
C ASN A 242 20.60 13.65 23.81
N ILE A 243 19.52 13.31 24.48
CA ILE A 243 18.21 13.96 24.33
C ILE A 243 18.03 14.91 25.49
N HIS A 244 17.99 16.18 25.19
CA HIS A 244 17.76 17.27 26.16
C HIS A 244 16.26 17.61 26.24
N PRO A 245 15.83 18.44 27.21
CA PRO A 245 14.43 18.83 27.40
C PRO A 245 13.75 19.38 26.14
N ASN A 246 12.41 19.30 26.16
CA ASN A 246 11.48 19.81 25.14
C ASN A 246 11.56 19.10 23.77
N CYS A 247 12.07 17.88 23.70
CA CYS A 247 12.01 17.05 22.49
C CYS A 247 10.68 16.30 22.43
N ILE A 248 10.11 16.20 21.21
CA ILE A 248 8.97 15.35 20.88
C ILE A 248 9.40 14.46 19.72
N ILE A 249 9.52 13.14 19.97
CA ILE A 249 10.00 12.19 18.97
C ILE A 249 8.95 11.08 18.87
N ASN A 250 8.40 10.90 17.66
CA ASN A 250 7.45 9.84 17.35
C ASN A 250 8.15 8.83 16.43
N GLY A 251 8.31 7.59 16.89
CA GLY A 251 9.00 6.54 16.14
C GLY A 251 10.03 5.79 16.98
N GLY A 252 11.30 5.76 16.55
CA GLY A 252 12.36 5.00 17.21
C GLY A 252 13.69 5.72 17.27
N ILE A 253 14.43 5.54 18.37
CA ILE A 253 15.78 6.10 18.59
C ILE A 253 16.74 4.95 18.87
N ILE A 254 17.84 4.88 18.12
CA ILE A 254 18.78 3.78 18.16
C ILE A 254 20.22 4.33 18.27
N GLY A 255 20.92 3.96 19.32
CA GLY A 255 22.31 4.36 19.56
C GLY A 255 23.26 3.15 19.68
N GLN A 256 24.40 3.19 19.04
CA GLN A 256 25.42 2.15 19.23
C GLN A 256 26.26 2.34 20.51
N GLU A 257 26.29 3.55 21.03
CA GLU A 257 26.99 3.87 22.26
C GLU A 257 26.03 4.28 23.39
N ASN A 258 26.54 4.98 24.40
CA ASN A 258 25.76 5.45 25.54
C ASN A 258 24.62 6.37 25.12
N PHE A 259 23.48 6.17 25.73
CA PHE A 259 22.27 6.92 25.44
C PHE A 259 21.79 7.64 26.71
N SER A 260 21.65 8.95 26.65
CA SER A 260 21.14 9.77 27.74
C SER A 260 19.88 10.51 27.36
N ILE A 261 18.85 10.44 28.21
CA ILE A 261 17.58 11.16 28.04
C ILE A 261 17.35 12.04 29.25
N ASP A 262 17.23 13.35 29.05
CA ASP A 262 16.76 14.29 30.06
C ASP A 262 15.29 14.63 29.78
N GLY A 263 14.44 14.23 30.73
CA GLY A 263 13.00 14.41 30.64
C GLY A 263 12.48 15.83 30.81
N GLY A 264 13.30 16.72 31.35
CA GLY A 264 12.90 18.11 31.63
C GLY A 264 11.60 18.20 32.46
N ASN A 265 11.38 17.29 33.41
CA ASN A 265 10.16 17.14 34.17
C ASN A 265 8.90 16.90 33.32
N GLY A 266 9.02 16.05 32.29
CA GLY A 266 7.89 15.61 31.45
C GLY A 266 7.69 16.44 30.17
N THR A 267 8.58 17.37 29.88
CA THR A 267 8.52 18.12 28.61
C THR A 267 9.08 17.35 27.44
N THR A 268 9.96 16.36 27.68
CA THR A 268 10.46 15.43 26.67
C THR A 268 9.52 14.25 26.51
N LYS A 269 9.07 14.01 25.27
CA LYS A 269 8.15 12.91 24.92
C LYS A 269 8.79 12.06 23.84
N ILE A 270 8.84 10.75 24.06
CA ILE A 270 9.31 9.78 23.09
C ILE A 270 8.22 8.73 22.93
N ASN A 271 7.56 8.74 21.80
CA ASN A 271 6.43 7.86 21.51
C ASN A 271 6.86 6.79 20.51
N TYR A 272 6.82 5.53 20.91
CA TYR A 272 6.93 4.43 19.95
C TYR A 272 5.67 4.42 19.08
N ASP A 273 5.86 4.64 17.80
CA ASP A 273 4.77 4.70 16.82
C ASP A 273 5.12 3.81 15.62
N ILE A 274 4.52 2.63 15.58
CA ILE A 274 4.79 1.63 14.55
C ILE A 274 4.28 2.07 13.18
N ASP A 275 3.22 2.87 13.12
CA ASP A 275 2.67 3.34 11.85
C ASP A 275 3.62 4.36 11.20
N ILE A 276 4.19 5.26 12.00
CA ILE A 276 5.23 6.18 11.54
C ILE A 276 6.48 5.41 11.09
N LEU A 277 6.91 4.40 11.86
CA LEU A 277 8.07 3.58 11.49
C LEU A 277 7.83 2.86 10.16
N ASN A 278 6.69 2.21 9.99
CA ASN A 278 6.33 1.52 8.75
C ASN A 278 6.25 2.46 7.56
N ASP A 279 5.67 3.63 7.74
CA ASP A 279 5.55 4.64 6.69
C ASP A 279 6.94 5.15 6.26
N VAL A 280 7.82 5.46 7.20
CA VAL A 280 9.19 5.90 6.95
C VAL A 280 10.01 4.80 6.26
N PHE A 281 9.92 3.54 6.72
CA PHE A 281 10.58 2.41 6.09
C PHE A 281 10.10 2.20 4.65
N SER A 282 8.78 2.18 4.45
CA SER A 282 8.21 1.98 3.11
C SER A 282 8.54 3.11 2.16
N THR A 283 8.52 4.35 2.64
CA THR A 283 8.75 5.53 1.79
C THR A 283 10.22 5.66 1.36
N TYR A 284 11.17 5.41 2.28
CA TYR A 284 12.57 5.76 2.03
C TYR A 284 13.48 4.55 1.80
N LEU A 285 13.10 3.35 2.21
CA LEU A 285 13.95 2.16 2.09
C LEU A 285 13.46 1.13 1.07
N SER A 286 12.15 1.09 0.74
CA SER A 286 11.60 0.11 -0.19
C SER A 286 11.90 0.38 -1.68
N SER A 287 12.44 1.53 -2.05
CA SER A 287 12.73 1.85 -3.45
C SER A 287 14.09 1.30 -3.90
N GLY A 288 14.08 0.08 -4.44
CA GLY A 288 15.09 -0.45 -5.33
C GLY A 288 16.21 -1.25 -4.68
N GLY A 289 16.12 -2.56 -4.73
CA GLY A 289 17.25 -3.43 -4.48
C GLY A 289 16.81 -4.83 -4.04
N SER A 290 16.81 -5.75 -4.98
CA SER A 290 16.80 -7.19 -4.73
C SER A 290 17.99 -7.58 -3.85
N SER A 291 17.77 -7.95 -2.60
CA SER A 291 18.61 -8.94 -1.90
C SER A 291 17.98 -9.36 -0.58
N GLY A 292 17.58 -10.60 -0.51
CA GLY A 292 17.55 -11.60 0.52
C GLY A 292 17.52 -11.16 1.99
N GLY A 293 16.38 -10.67 2.44
CA GLY A 293 16.05 -10.61 3.85
C GLY A 293 14.58 -10.99 4.00
N SER A 294 14.30 -12.05 4.76
CA SER A 294 12.94 -12.51 5.05
C SER A 294 12.25 -11.51 5.98
N SER A 295 11.76 -10.42 5.40
CA SER A 295 10.84 -9.52 6.08
C SER A 295 9.42 -9.90 5.65
N GLY A 296 8.57 -10.28 6.60
CA GLY A 296 7.14 -10.44 6.39
C GLY A 296 6.52 -9.07 6.11
N GLY A 297 6.53 -8.64 4.85
CA GLY A 297 5.88 -7.40 4.45
C GLY A 297 4.43 -7.69 4.09
N SER A 298 3.50 -6.91 4.63
CA SER A 298 2.14 -6.83 4.10
C SER A 298 2.17 -6.03 2.79
N SER A 299 1.69 -6.62 1.70
CA SER A 299 1.55 -5.90 0.44
C SER A 299 0.28 -5.05 0.44
N GLU A 300 0.41 -3.75 0.32
CA GLU A 300 -0.74 -2.88 0.05
C GLU A 300 -1.02 -2.86 -1.46
N THR A 301 -2.22 -3.29 -1.83
CA THR A 301 -2.65 -3.32 -3.22
C THR A 301 -3.55 -2.13 -3.51
N LYS A 302 -3.12 -1.24 -4.41
CA LYS A 302 -3.90 -0.10 -4.88
C LYS A 302 -4.44 -0.38 -6.28
N ILE A 303 -5.76 -0.34 -6.44
CA ILE A 303 -6.38 -0.41 -7.77
C ILE A 303 -6.21 0.94 -8.47
N ILE A 304 -5.48 0.96 -9.58
CA ILE A 304 -5.23 2.17 -10.38
C ILE A 304 -6.33 2.37 -11.41
N SER A 305 -6.76 1.31 -12.08
CA SER A 305 -7.82 1.38 -13.08
C SER A 305 -8.61 0.10 -13.12
N TRP A 306 -9.88 0.25 -13.46
CA TRP A 306 -10.83 -0.84 -13.67
C TRP A 306 -11.54 -0.59 -14.99
N LYS A 307 -11.31 -1.45 -15.98
CA LYS A 307 -11.96 -1.37 -17.27
C LYS A 307 -12.96 -2.52 -17.40
N LYS A 308 -14.20 -2.14 -17.65
CA LYS A 308 -15.31 -3.05 -17.93
C LYS A 308 -15.35 -3.42 -19.41
#